data_bce9075488aa0c68ff58acbd9439c53c
#
_entry.id   bce9075488aa0c68ff58acbd9439c53c
#
_cell.length_a   1.000
_cell.length_b   1.000
_cell.length_c   1.000
_cell.angle_alpha   90.00
_cell.angle_beta   90.00
_cell.angle_gamma   90.00
#
_symmetry.space_group_name_H-M   'P 1'
#
loop_
_entity.id
_entity.type
_entity.pdbx_description
1 polymer ?
#
loop_
_entity_poly.entity_id
_entity_poly.type
_entity_poly.pdbx_seq_one_letter_code
_entity_poly.pdbx_strand_id
1 'polypeptide(L)'
;MEDVDELCALLQGIISESHGALDEKVEHDTPLLVSGLLDSLTIMRIVARVEATTGVSFPETALVAANFRTPTALWTAIERYRAAAGDGSPVS
;
A
#
# COMPACT_ATOMS: atom_id res chain seq x y z
N MET A 1 0.88 3.03 -11.23
CA MET A 1 1.93 2.64 -10.27
C MET A 1 2.69 1.48 -10.84
N GLU A 2 3.97 1.67 -11.09
CA GLU A 2 4.74 0.69 -11.80
C GLU A 2 5.85 0.04 -11.00
N ASP A 3 6.24 0.64 -9.91
CA ASP A 3 7.28 0.06 -9.07
C ASP A 3 7.13 0.51 -7.63
N VAL A 4 7.97 -0.05 -6.77
CA VAL A 4 7.88 0.21 -5.34
C VAL A 4 8.28 1.64 -5.00
N ASP A 5 9.07 2.28 -5.84
CA ASP A 5 9.43 3.68 -5.59
C ASP A 5 8.22 4.58 -5.73
N GLU A 6 7.35 4.31 -6.69
CA GLU A 6 6.12 5.07 -6.81
C GLU A 6 5.21 4.81 -5.63
N LEU A 7 5.19 3.58 -5.14
CA LEU A 7 4.41 3.27 -3.95
C LEU A 7 4.95 4.03 -2.75
N CYS A 8 6.27 4.12 -2.59
CA CYS A 8 6.85 4.88 -1.50
C CYS A 8 6.43 6.35 -1.57
N ALA A 9 6.42 6.92 -2.77
CA ALA A 9 5.99 8.32 -2.93
C ALA A 9 4.51 8.48 -2.57
N LEU A 10 3.68 7.53 -2.95
CA LEU A 10 2.27 7.56 -2.63
C LEU A 10 2.08 7.47 -1.11
N LEU A 11 2.78 6.56 -0.45
CA LEU A 11 2.71 6.41 0.99
C LEU A 11 3.19 7.67 1.70
N GLN A 12 4.27 8.24 1.22
CA GLN A 12 4.81 9.48 1.78
C GLN A 12 3.75 10.58 1.75
N GLY A 13 3.08 10.73 0.63
CA GLY A 13 2.05 11.75 0.48
C GLY A 13 0.88 11.53 1.41
N ILE A 14 0.38 10.29 1.48
CA ILE A 14 -0.78 9.99 2.30
C ILE A 14 -0.44 10.14 3.78
N ILE A 15 0.71 9.64 4.20
CA ILE A 15 1.10 9.73 5.60
C ILE A 15 1.33 11.19 5.99
N SER A 16 1.92 11.97 5.10
CA SER A 16 2.13 13.39 5.36
C SER A 16 0.82 14.13 5.53
N GLU A 17 -0.19 13.75 4.77
CA GLU A 17 -1.51 14.37 4.91
C GLU A 17 -2.16 14.02 6.24
N SER A 18 -1.92 12.79 6.71
CA SER A 18 -2.56 12.32 7.94
C SER A 18 -1.82 12.72 9.20
N HIS A 19 -0.50 12.75 9.14
CA HIS A 19 0.33 12.96 10.34
C HIS A 19 1.25 14.16 10.24
N GLY A 20 1.16 14.93 9.18
CA GLY A 20 2.04 16.08 8.95
C GLY A 20 3.31 15.65 8.24
N ALA A 21 4.18 16.61 7.99
CA ALA A 21 5.40 16.34 7.28
C ALA A 21 6.25 15.32 8.01
N LEU A 22 6.77 14.35 7.26
CA LEU A 22 7.63 13.33 7.86
C LEU A 22 9.07 13.84 7.92
N ASP A 23 9.76 13.49 9.01
CA ASP A 23 11.17 13.86 9.14
C ASP A 23 12.02 13.05 8.18
N GLU A 24 11.59 11.84 7.87
CA GLU A 24 12.34 10.96 7.02
C GLU A 24 11.51 10.55 5.83
N LYS A 25 12.20 10.28 4.74
CA LYS A 25 11.54 9.82 3.53
C LYS A 25 11.13 8.36 3.69
N VAL A 26 9.98 8.00 3.14
CA VAL A 26 9.55 6.60 3.13
C VAL A 26 10.37 5.85 2.10
N GLU A 27 11.03 4.79 2.55
CA GLU A 27 11.85 3.95 1.69
C GLU A 27 11.30 2.54 1.66
N HIS A 28 11.93 1.67 0.88
CA HIS A 28 11.42 0.31 0.66
C HIS A 28 11.25 -0.48 1.95
N ASP A 29 12.14 -0.28 2.90
CA ASP A 29 12.13 -1.02 4.14
C ASP A 29 11.68 -0.23 5.35
N THR A 30 11.12 0.95 5.13
CA THR A 30 10.67 1.78 6.24
C THR A 30 9.61 1.03 7.05
N PRO A 31 9.82 0.84 8.37
CA PRO A 31 8.84 0.12 9.18
C PRO A 31 7.64 0.99 9.44
N LEU A 32 6.58 0.75 8.71
CA LEU A 32 5.40 1.60 8.72
C LEU A 32 4.54 1.44 9.98
N LEU A 33 4.57 0.26 10.59
CA LEU A 33 3.71 0.00 11.74
C LEU A 33 4.34 0.33 13.07
N VAL A 34 5.66 0.37 13.12
CA VAL A 34 6.39 0.51 14.36
C VAL A 34 6.24 1.89 14.98
N SER A 35 6.18 2.92 14.16
CA SER A 35 6.12 4.29 14.66
C SER A 35 4.71 4.85 14.69
N GLY A 36 3.71 4.02 14.49
CA GLY A 36 2.34 4.48 14.49
C GLY A 36 1.97 5.31 13.28
N LEU A 37 2.73 5.21 12.21
CA LEU A 37 2.44 5.96 11.01
C LEU A 37 1.18 5.48 10.30
N LEU A 38 0.79 4.23 10.52
CA LEU A 38 -0.40 3.69 9.90
C LEU A 38 -1.44 3.37 10.96
N ASP A 39 -2.57 4.03 10.90
CA ASP A 39 -3.73 3.66 11.68
C ASP A 39 -4.79 3.17 10.70
N SER A 40 -5.95 2.78 11.20
CA SER A 40 -7.00 2.21 10.36
C SER A 40 -7.39 3.15 9.24
N LEU A 41 -7.51 4.43 9.56
CA LEU A 41 -7.94 5.40 8.55
C LEU A 41 -6.88 5.57 7.48
N THR A 42 -5.61 5.65 7.88
CA THR A 42 -4.51 5.82 6.94
C THR A 42 -4.42 4.60 6.03
N ILE A 43 -4.57 3.40 6.60
CA ILE A 43 -4.56 2.17 5.81
C ILE A 43 -5.66 2.19 4.77
N MET A 44 -6.87 2.61 5.16
CA MET A 44 -7.98 2.67 4.23
C MET A 44 -7.72 3.67 3.11
N ARG A 45 -7.07 4.79 3.42
CA ARG A 45 -6.72 5.77 2.39
C ARG A 45 -5.70 5.19 1.42
N ILE A 46 -4.72 4.46 1.95
CA ILE A 46 -3.70 3.83 1.12
C ILE A 46 -4.35 2.82 0.18
N VAL A 47 -5.22 1.97 0.72
CA VAL A 47 -5.90 0.96 -0.08
C VAL A 47 -6.72 1.62 -1.17
N ALA A 48 -7.50 2.63 -0.81
CA ALA A 48 -8.34 3.31 -1.79
C ALA A 48 -7.51 3.92 -2.91
N ARG A 49 -6.39 4.53 -2.58
CA ARG A 49 -5.54 5.16 -3.58
C ARG A 49 -4.86 4.13 -4.46
N VAL A 50 -4.41 3.02 -3.85
CA VAL A 50 -3.77 1.95 -4.60
C VAL A 50 -4.78 1.32 -5.56
N GLU A 51 -5.99 1.08 -5.09
CA GLU A 51 -7.02 0.51 -5.95
C GLU A 51 -7.35 1.43 -7.11
N ALA A 52 -7.44 2.72 -6.84
CA ALA A 52 -7.73 3.69 -7.89
C ALA A 52 -6.60 3.80 -8.91
N THR A 53 -5.36 3.64 -8.44
CA THR A 53 -4.19 3.80 -9.31
C THR A 53 -3.90 2.55 -10.12
N THR A 54 -4.09 1.37 -9.52
CA THR A 54 -3.71 0.11 -10.16
C THR A 54 -4.90 -0.68 -10.70
N GLY A 55 -6.11 -0.36 -10.26
CA GLY A 55 -7.28 -1.15 -10.63
C GLY A 55 -7.38 -2.46 -9.85
N VAL A 56 -6.51 -2.67 -8.89
CA VAL A 56 -6.53 -3.89 -8.08
C VAL A 56 -7.57 -3.74 -6.98
N SER A 57 -8.31 -4.80 -6.69
CA SER A 57 -9.26 -4.81 -5.56
C SER A 57 -8.65 -5.63 -4.44
N PHE A 58 -8.54 -5.03 -3.26
CA PHE A 58 -8.00 -5.72 -2.10
C PHE A 58 -9.16 -6.32 -1.29
N PRO A 59 -9.17 -7.64 -1.10
CA PRO A 59 -10.19 -8.23 -0.22
C PRO A 59 -9.85 -7.93 1.24
N GLU A 60 -10.83 -8.11 2.12
CA GLU A 60 -10.60 -7.85 3.53
C GLU A 60 -9.47 -8.70 4.08
N THR A 61 -9.28 -9.89 3.55
CA THR A 61 -8.22 -10.78 4.01
C THR A 61 -6.83 -10.24 3.69
N ALA A 62 -6.73 -9.26 2.79
CA ALA A 62 -5.46 -8.64 2.47
C ALA A 62 -5.14 -7.48 3.41
N LEU A 63 -6.12 -7.03 4.19
CA LEU A 63 -5.94 -5.89 5.09
C LEU A 63 -5.40 -6.37 6.42
N VAL A 64 -4.22 -6.97 6.38
CA VAL A 64 -3.57 -7.51 7.58
C VAL A 64 -2.24 -6.79 7.78
N ALA A 65 -1.79 -6.74 9.02
CA ALA A 65 -0.58 -6.02 9.37
C ALA A 65 0.63 -6.48 8.56
N ALA A 66 0.71 -7.76 8.27
CA ALA A 66 1.85 -8.30 7.53
C ALA A 66 2.02 -7.64 6.16
N ASN A 67 0.91 -7.23 5.54
CA ASN A 67 0.98 -6.60 4.22
C ASN A 67 1.33 -5.12 4.28
N PHE A 68 1.30 -4.54 5.46
CA PHE A 68 1.55 -3.11 5.63
C PHE A 68 2.77 -2.83 6.49
N ARG A 69 3.60 -3.83 6.73
CA ARG A 69 4.78 -3.65 7.56
C ARG A 69 5.79 -2.72 6.93
N THR A 70 6.02 -2.86 5.64
CA THR A 70 6.94 -2.02 4.89
C THR A 70 6.36 -1.78 3.50
N PRO A 71 6.85 -0.77 2.79
CA PRO A 71 6.42 -0.57 1.41
C PRO A 71 6.68 -1.80 0.53
N THR A 72 7.80 -2.49 0.75
CA THR A 72 8.08 -3.69 -0.02
C THR A 72 7.03 -4.77 0.22
N ALA A 73 6.62 -4.96 1.48
CA ALA A 73 5.59 -5.95 1.79
C ALA A 73 4.27 -5.59 1.11
N LEU A 74 3.92 -4.31 1.14
CA LEU A 74 2.70 -3.86 0.49
C LEU A 74 2.81 -4.02 -1.03
N TRP A 75 3.95 -3.71 -1.61
CA TRP A 75 4.15 -3.87 -3.04
C TRP A 75 4.00 -5.33 -3.46
N THR A 76 4.53 -6.25 -2.65
CA THR A 76 4.39 -7.68 -2.92
C THR A 76 2.92 -8.07 -2.94
N ALA A 77 2.14 -7.55 -2.00
CA ALA A 77 0.71 -7.82 -1.97
C ALA A 77 0.00 -7.24 -3.18
N ILE A 78 0.36 -6.02 -3.58
CA ILE A 78 -0.21 -5.38 -4.75
C ILE A 78 0.04 -6.22 -5.98
N GLU A 79 1.27 -6.69 -6.15
CA GLU A 79 1.61 -7.50 -7.32
C GLU A 79 0.88 -8.83 -7.34
N ARG A 80 0.69 -9.42 -6.18
CA ARG A 80 -0.04 -10.66 -6.08
C ARG A 80 -1.48 -10.51 -6.56
N TYR A 81 -2.17 -9.48 -6.07
CA TYR A 81 -3.56 -9.27 -6.45
C TYR A 81 -3.69 -8.71 -7.85
N ARG A 82 -2.72 -7.97 -8.31
CA ARG A 82 -2.70 -7.45 -9.67
C ARG A 82 -2.53 -8.59 -10.66
N ALA A 83 -1.65 -9.54 -10.39
CA ALA A 83 -1.46 -10.71 -11.23
C ALA A 83 -2.72 -11.57 -11.24
N ALA A 84 -3.35 -11.75 -10.09
CA ALA A 84 -4.57 -12.52 -10.01
C ALA A 84 -5.69 -11.87 -10.81
N ALA A 85 -5.80 -10.56 -10.74
CA ALA A 85 -6.81 -9.84 -11.50
C ALA A 85 -6.55 -9.93 -13.01
N GLY A 86 -5.30 -9.87 -13.38
CA GLY A 86 -4.92 -9.95 -14.76
C GLY A 86 -5.13 -11.32 -15.35
N ASP A 87 -4.86 -12.37 -14.53
CA ASP A 87 -5.11 -13.69 -14.96
C ASP A 87 -6.47 -14.00 -15.01
N GLY A 88 -7.05 -13.43 -14.21
CA GLY A 88 -8.23 -13.76 -14.01
C GLY A 88 -9.25 -13.73 -14.78
N SER A 89 -9.07 -13.45 -15.38
CA SER A 89 -9.86 -13.63 -16.05
C SER A 89 -10.68 -14.46 -15.92
N PRO A 90 -11.33 -14.60 -16.34
CA PRO A 90 -12.27 -14.97 -16.36
C PRO A 90 -12.84 -15.74 -15.90
N VAL A 91 -12.79 -16.04 -15.74
CA VAL A 91 -13.28 -16.88 -15.39
C VAL A 91 -13.86 -16.86 -14.63
N SER A 92 -13.87 -16.47 -14.48
CA SER A 92 -14.51 -16.59 -13.75
C SER A 92 -15.12 -16.30 -13.64
#